data_b5b160f34c5514abf62af251958367d7
#
_entry.id   b5b160f34c5514abf62af251958367d7
#
_cell.length_a   1.000
_cell.length_b   1.000
_cell.length_c   1.000
_cell.angle_alpha   90.00
_cell.angle_beta   90.00
_cell.angle_gamma   90.00
#
_symmetry.space_group_name_H-M   'P 1'
#
loop_
_entity.id
_entity.type
_entity.pdbx_description
1 polymer ?
#
loop_
_entity_poly.entity_id
_entity_poly.type
_entity_poly.pdbx_seq_one_letter_code
_entity_poly.pdbx_strand_id
1 'polypeptide(L)'
;MIYKSITEIKANPKNPRIIKDDKFAKLVKSIKEFPQMLEKRPLICFTDTDGKLVVLGGNMRLKAAKEVGLKELPILLADDWTEEQKAQFLIKDNVGFGEWNWDELQSDWNVEELTEWGLDIPDFAIKNAEAQEDDFDVPLGGIETDIVLGDIFEIGQHKLLCGSSTQTDNWGKIFGSELADLVVTDPPYNVAYTGKTKDALT
;
A
#
# COMPACT_ATOMS: atom_id res chain seq x y z
N MET A 1 -30.31 12.78 -6.07
CA MET A 1 -29.07 13.56 -6.14
C MET A 1 -29.45 15.02 -6.35
N ILE A 2 -28.91 15.91 -5.55
CA ILE A 2 -29.11 17.37 -5.63
C ILE A 2 -27.75 18.06 -5.57
N TYR A 3 -27.64 19.27 -6.14
CA TYR A 3 -26.44 20.11 -6.01
C TYR A 3 -26.62 21.09 -4.86
N LYS A 4 -25.55 21.28 -4.10
CA LYS A 4 -25.52 22.22 -2.98
C LYS A 4 -24.24 23.04 -3.00
N SER A 5 -24.34 24.28 -2.55
CA SER A 5 -23.18 25.16 -2.39
C SER A 5 -22.20 24.53 -1.40
N ILE A 6 -20.92 24.59 -1.74
CA ILE A 6 -19.84 24.03 -0.88
C ILE A 6 -19.77 24.73 0.48
N THR A 7 -20.31 25.95 0.58
CA THR A 7 -20.38 26.72 1.84
C THR A 7 -21.46 26.21 2.79
N GLU A 8 -22.47 25.50 2.28
CA GLU A 8 -23.53 24.88 3.08
C GLU A 8 -23.10 23.53 3.64
N ILE A 9 -21.95 23.00 3.16
CA ILE A 9 -21.47 21.64 3.51
C ILE A 9 -20.27 21.75 4.44
N LYS A 10 -20.39 21.11 5.61
CA LYS A 10 -19.31 20.99 6.60
C LYS A 10 -18.79 19.55 6.69
N ALA A 11 -17.49 19.42 6.94
CA ALA A 11 -16.88 18.13 7.22
C ALA A 11 -17.42 17.54 8.53
N ASN A 12 -17.50 16.22 8.61
CA ASN A 12 -17.89 15.53 9.83
C ASN A 12 -16.69 15.47 10.79
N PRO A 13 -16.77 16.12 11.97
CA PRO A 13 -15.67 16.10 12.93
C PRO A 13 -15.47 14.72 13.59
N LYS A 14 -16.49 13.84 13.52
CA LYS A 14 -16.43 12.47 14.05
C LYS A 14 -15.85 11.46 13.05
N ASN A 15 -15.47 11.90 11.83
CA ASN A 15 -14.90 10.98 10.85
C ASN A 15 -13.46 10.60 11.24
N PRO A 16 -13.18 9.33 11.55
CA PRO A 16 -11.86 8.88 11.99
C PRO A 16 -10.84 8.77 10.85
N ARG A 17 -11.28 8.87 9.59
CA ARG A 17 -10.41 8.66 8.43
C ARG A 17 -9.49 9.85 8.21
N ILE A 18 -8.20 9.56 8.08
CA ILE A 18 -7.16 10.50 7.66
C ILE A 18 -6.64 10.11 6.27
N ILE A 19 -6.04 11.05 5.56
CA ILE A 19 -5.38 10.82 4.29
C ILE A 19 -3.99 11.46 4.36
N LYS A 20 -2.97 10.76 3.87
CA LYS A 20 -1.61 11.29 3.77
C LYS A 20 -1.53 12.32 2.63
N ASP A 21 -0.58 13.25 2.73
CA ASP A 21 -0.48 14.39 1.81
C ASP A 21 -0.29 13.97 0.34
N ASP A 22 0.52 12.96 0.08
CA ASP A 22 0.73 12.38 -1.26
C ASP A 22 -0.55 11.83 -1.89
N LYS A 23 -1.32 11.03 -1.11
CA LYS A 23 -2.62 10.49 -1.56
C LYS A 23 -3.68 11.59 -1.67
N PHE A 24 -3.60 12.61 -0.84
CA PHE A 24 -4.51 13.74 -0.94
C PHE A 24 -4.24 14.56 -2.22
N ALA A 25 -2.96 14.79 -2.56
CA ALA A 25 -2.59 15.46 -3.82
C ALA A 25 -3.10 14.70 -5.05
N LYS A 26 -3.00 13.37 -5.06
CA LYS A 26 -3.58 12.53 -6.12
C LYS A 26 -5.11 12.69 -6.23
N LEU A 27 -5.81 12.77 -5.09
CA LEU A 27 -7.26 12.99 -5.07
C LEU A 27 -7.62 14.38 -5.61
N VAL A 28 -6.87 15.43 -5.26
CA VAL A 28 -7.06 16.79 -5.78
C VAL A 28 -6.85 16.82 -7.29
N LYS A 29 -5.76 16.19 -7.79
CA LYS A 29 -5.48 16.04 -9.22
C LYS A 29 -6.65 15.34 -9.93
N SER A 30 -7.10 14.21 -9.44
CA SER A 30 -8.21 13.42 -10.00
C SER A 30 -9.52 14.23 -10.13
N ILE A 31 -9.89 14.98 -9.08
CA ILE A 31 -11.09 15.83 -9.11
C ILE A 31 -10.93 17.00 -10.08
N LYS A 32 -9.73 17.57 -10.19
CA LYS A 32 -9.43 18.66 -11.12
C LYS A 32 -9.53 18.20 -12.58
N GLU A 33 -9.00 17.04 -12.90
CA GLU A 33 -8.97 16.47 -14.25
C GLU A 33 -10.30 15.85 -14.68
N PHE A 34 -11.01 15.23 -13.74
CA PHE A 34 -12.28 14.55 -14.02
C PHE A 34 -13.37 14.89 -12.99
N PRO A 35 -13.85 16.14 -12.91
CA PRO A 35 -14.86 16.56 -11.93
C PRO A 35 -16.20 15.85 -12.06
N GLN A 36 -16.58 15.39 -13.26
CA GLN A 36 -17.81 14.65 -13.53
C GLN A 36 -17.89 13.32 -12.75
N MET A 37 -16.76 12.78 -12.30
CA MET A 37 -16.72 11.61 -11.43
C MET A 37 -17.52 11.85 -10.13
N LEU A 38 -17.57 13.09 -9.64
CA LEU A 38 -18.33 13.44 -8.43
C LEU A 38 -19.85 13.19 -8.60
N GLU A 39 -20.38 13.28 -9.83
CA GLU A 39 -21.79 12.97 -10.11
C GLU A 39 -22.09 11.47 -9.92
N LYS A 40 -21.11 10.61 -10.18
CA LYS A 40 -21.22 9.15 -9.98
C LYS A 40 -20.85 8.72 -8.57
N ARG A 41 -20.12 9.58 -7.86
CA ARG A 41 -19.72 9.39 -6.45
C ARG A 41 -20.04 10.64 -5.62
N PRO A 42 -21.33 11.01 -5.47
CA PRO A 42 -21.74 12.20 -4.73
C PRO A 42 -21.33 12.09 -3.25
N LEU A 43 -21.33 13.21 -2.54
CA LEU A 43 -21.19 13.19 -1.08
C LEU A 43 -22.47 12.64 -0.45
N ILE A 44 -22.33 11.83 0.58
CA ILE A 44 -23.47 11.43 1.43
C ILE A 44 -23.50 12.37 2.61
N CYS A 45 -24.63 13.07 2.80
CA CYS A 45 -24.77 14.10 3.82
C CYS A 45 -26.05 13.88 4.64
N PHE A 46 -26.08 14.43 5.83
CA PHE A 46 -27.30 14.60 6.62
C PHE A 46 -27.42 16.05 7.09
N THR A 47 -28.63 16.46 7.41
CA THR A 47 -28.91 17.78 7.93
C THR A 47 -28.68 17.81 9.44
N ASP A 48 -27.80 18.71 9.90
CA ASP A 48 -27.54 18.91 11.33
C ASP A 48 -28.60 19.82 11.97
N THR A 49 -28.58 19.91 13.27
CA THR A 49 -29.50 20.74 14.08
C THR A 49 -29.44 22.23 13.73
N ASP A 50 -28.30 22.70 13.19
CA ASP A 50 -28.13 24.09 12.71
C ASP A 50 -28.61 24.31 11.25
N GLY A 51 -29.19 23.29 10.61
CA GLY A 51 -29.64 23.31 9.23
C GLY A 51 -28.52 23.16 8.17
N LYS A 52 -27.28 23.01 8.58
CA LYS A 52 -26.16 22.75 7.66
C LYS A 52 -26.02 21.26 7.35
N LEU A 53 -25.46 20.98 6.19
CA LEU A 53 -25.20 19.62 5.74
C LEU A 53 -23.87 19.11 6.28
N VAL A 54 -23.89 17.97 6.95
CA VAL A 54 -22.68 17.27 7.47
C VAL A 54 -22.38 16.06 6.62
N VAL A 55 -21.14 15.92 6.18
CA VAL A 55 -20.72 14.79 5.33
C VAL A 55 -20.58 13.52 6.13
N LEU A 56 -21.33 12.49 5.80
CA LEU A 56 -21.12 11.11 6.24
C LEU A 56 -20.07 10.40 5.37
N GLY A 57 -20.25 10.42 4.06
CA GLY A 57 -19.33 9.80 3.10
C GLY A 57 -18.72 10.80 2.13
N GLY A 58 -17.37 10.81 2.01
CA GLY A 58 -16.67 11.68 1.08
C GLY A 58 -16.04 12.93 1.70
N ASN A 59 -15.69 12.94 2.98
CA ASN A 59 -15.02 14.06 3.65
C ASN A 59 -13.74 14.51 2.91
N MET A 60 -12.94 13.56 2.40
CA MET A 60 -11.72 13.90 1.64
C MET A 60 -12.06 14.50 0.28
N ARG A 61 -13.15 14.05 -0.37
CA ARG A 61 -13.66 14.65 -1.61
C ARG A 61 -14.14 16.08 -1.38
N LEU A 62 -14.82 16.36 -0.27
CA LEU A 62 -15.17 17.73 0.11
C LEU A 62 -13.94 18.62 0.28
N LYS A 63 -12.91 18.12 1.00
CA LYS A 63 -11.65 18.85 1.21
C LYS A 63 -10.95 19.14 -0.12
N ALA A 64 -10.82 18.13 -0.98
CA ALA A 64 -10.19 18.27 -2.29
C ALA A 64 -10.98 19.19 -3.23
N ALA A 65 -12.32 19.08 -3.24
CA ALA A 65 -13.18 19.98 -4.03
C ALA A 65 -13.05 21.46 -3.60
N LYS A 66 -12.87 21.73 -2.31
CA LYS A 66 -12.59 23.08 -1.79
C LYS A 66 -11.24 23.59 -2.31
N GLU A 67 -10.22 22.74 -2.33
CA GLU A 67 -8.89 23.10 -2.82
C GLU A 67 -8.88 23.34 -4.35
N VAL A 68 -9.63 22.55 -5.10
CA VAL A 68 -9.85 22.77 -6.55
C VAL A 68 -10.65 24.05 -6.83
N GLY A 69 -11.39 24.55 -5.85
CA GLY A 69 -12.20 25.78 -5.98
C GLY A 69 -13.59 25.56 -6.57
N LEU A 70 -14.13 24.32 -6.49
CA LEU A 70 -15.51 24.05 -6.89
C LEU A 70 -16.48 24.84 -6.03
N LYS A 71 -17.60 25.29 -6.63
CA LYS A 71 -18.60 26.10 -5.94
C LYS A 71 -19.76 25.27 -5.42
N GLU A 72 -20.11 24.21 -6.13
CA GLU A 72 -21.23 23.33 -5.83
C GLU A 72 -20.78 21.88 -5.93
N LEU A 73 -21.43 21.01 -5.16
CA LEU A 73 -21.16 19.58 -5.15
C LEU A 73 -22.46 18.78 -5.21
N PRO A 74 -22.45 17.64 -5.93
CA PRO A 74 -23.57 16.70 -5.90
C PRO A 74 -23.60 15.96 -4.57
N ILE A 75 -24.79 15.89 -3.96
CA ILE A 75 -25.00 15.20 -2.69
C ILE A 75 -26.20 14.26 -2.75
N LEU A 76 -26.17 13.28 -1.86
CA LEU A 76 -27.34 12.48 -1.47
C LEU A 76 -27.62 12.72 0.01
N LEU A 77 -28.87 12.86 0.36
CA LEU A 77 -29.31 13.02 1.76
C LEU A 77 -29.54 11.65 2.40
N ALA A 78 -29.15 11.53 3.64
CA ALA A 78 -29.34 10.39 4.53
C ALA A 78 -30.07 10.83 5.81
N ASP A 79 -31.01 11.76 5.69
CA ASP A 79 -31.80 12.27 6.81
C ASP A 79 -32.80 11.23 7.34
N ASP A 80 -33.13 10.25 6.51
CA ASP A 80 -33.95 9.09 6.84
C ASP A 80 -33.21 8.00 7.64
N TRP A 81 -31.89 8.13 7.80
CA TRP A 81 -31.07 7.15 8.53
C TRP A 81 -31.04 7.42 10.03
N THR A 82 -31.10 6.34 10.81
CA THR A 82 -30.89 6.42 12.26
C THR A 82 -29.45 6.78 12.60
N GLU A 83 -29.19 7.26 13.81
CA GLU A 83 -27.83 7.57 14.27
C GLU A 83 -26.92 6.33 14.25
N GLU A 84 -27.46 5.14 14.54
CA GLU A 84 -26.74 3.88 14.42
C GLU A 84 -26.36 3.58 12.97
N GLN A 85 -27.27 3.74 12.02
CA GLN A 85 -27.00 3.56 10.59
C GLN A 85 -25.93 4.53 10.10
N LYS A 86 -25.99 5.80 10.52
CA LYS A 86 -24.97 6.80 10.19
C LYS A 86 -23.60 6.42 10.77
N ALA A 87 -23.55 5.94 12.02
CA ALA A 87 -22.31 5.47 12.66
C ALA A 87 -21.74 4.22 11.95
N GLN A 88 -22.57 3.25 11.63
CA GLN A 88 -22.16 2.06 10.87
C GLN A 88 -21.63 2.44 9.48
N PHE A 89 -22.26 3.37 8.79
CA PHE A 89 -21.86 3.80 7.47
C PHE A 89 -20.46 4.45 7.49
N LEU A 90 -20.16 5.30 8.48
CA LEU A 90 -18.83 5.91 8.64
C LEU A 90 -17.70 4.87 8.66
N ILE A 91 -17.95 3.70 9.22
CA ILE A 91 -16.95 2.62 9.27
C ILE A 91 -17.01 1.79 8.00
N LYS A 92 -18.19 1.27 7.62
CA LYS A 92 -18.35 0.34 6.49
C LYS A 92 -17.94 0.93 5.14
N ASP A 93 -18.22 2.23 4.91
CA ASP A 93 -17.81 2.93 3.68
C ASP A 93 -16.28 3.08 3.55
N ASN A 94 -15.55 2.92 4.65
CA ASN A 94 -14.11 3.04 4.70
C ASN A 94 -13.36 1.72 4.85
N VAL A 95 -14.06 0.60 5.03
CA VAL A 95 -13.46 -0.74 5.00
C VAL A 95 -13.24 -1.13 3.53
N GLY A 96 -11.99 -1.37 3.16
CA GLY A 96 -11.65 -1.86 1.83
C GLY A 96 -12.09 -3.32 1.69
N PHE A 97 -13.04 -3.57 0.79
CA PHE A 97 -13.46 -4.91 0.42
C PHE A 97 -12.95 -5.22 -0.98
N GLY A 98 -12.18 -6.30 -1.11
CA GLY A 98 -11.62 -6.75 -2.36
C GLY A 98 -10.15 -6.38 -2.54
N GLU A 99 -9.52 -7.11 -3.44
CA GLU A 99 -8.14 -6.95 -3.85
C GLU A 99 -8.08 -6.78 -5.36
N TRP A 100 -6.98 -6.22 -5.85
CA TRP A 100 -6.75 -6.10 -7.29
C TRP A 100 -6.19 -7.41 -7.85
N ASN A 101 -6.74 -7.86 -8.97
CA ASN A 101 -6.10 -8.89 -9.78
C ASN A 101 -4.98 -8.22 -10.59
N TRP A 102 -3.76 -8.26 -10.07
CA TRP A 102 -2.62 -7.58 -10.67
C TRP A 102 -2.23 -8.15 -12.03
N ASP A 103 -2.40 -9.45 -12.26
CA ASP A 103 -2.12 -10.08 -13.55
C ASP A 103 -3.08 -9.57 -14.64
N GLU A 104 -4.35 -9.46 -14.32
CA GLU A 104 -5.38 -8.93 -15.22
C GLU A 104 -5.17 -7.42 -15.48
N LEU A 105 -4.82 -6.65 -14.46
CA LEU A 105 -4.50 -5.23 -14.63
C LEU A 105 -3.31 -5.01 -15.54
N GLN A 106 -2.27 -5.86 -15.46
CA GLN A 106 -1.10 -5.75 -16.32
C GLN A 106 -1.38 -6.19 -17.75
N SER A 107 -2.28 -7.18 -17.97
CA SER A 107 -2.60 -7.69 -19.32
C SER A 107 -3.53 -6.76 -20.09
N ASP A 108 -4.50 -6.15 -19.41
CA ASP A 108 -5.63 -5.47 -20.05
C ASP A 108 -5.56 -3.94 -19.94
N TRP A 109 -4.65 -3.41 -19.09
CA TRP A 109 -4.54 -1.98 -18.82
C TRP A 109 -3.11 -1.47 -19.00
N ASN A 110 -2.99 -0.20 -19.37
CA ASN A 110 -1.70 0.47 -19.41
C ASN A 110 -1.24 0.86 -17.99
N VAL A 111 -0.07 0.36 -17.57
CA VAL A 111 0.47 0.54 -16.22
C VAL A 111 0.79 2.01 -15.92
N GLU A 112 1.29 2.76 -16.93
CA GLU A 112 1.58 4.17 -16.81
C GLU A 112 0.31 4.98 -16.58
N GLU A 113 -0.78 4.70 -17.31
CA GLU A 113 -2.08 5.33 -17.14
C GLU A 113 -2.68 5.01 -15.77
N LEU A 114 -2.62 3.75 -15.32
CA LEU A 114 -3.10 3.35 -13.99
C LEU A 114 -2.37 4.14 -12.88
N THR A 115 -1.06 4.29 -13.01
CA THR A 115 -0.24 5.06 -12.08
C THR A 115 -0.61 6.55 -12.13
N GLU A 116 -0.80 7.09 -13.32
CA GLU A 116 -1.21 8.48 -13.54
C GLU A 116 -2.59 8.77 -12.94
N TRP A 117 -3.52 7.82 -13.03
CA TRP A 117 -4.85 7.91 -12.40
C TRP A 117 -4.81 7.71 -10.90
N GLY A 118 -3.65 7.42 -10.32
CA GLY A 118 -3.43 7.40 -8.87
C GLY A 118 -3.45 6.02 -8.23
N LEU A 119 -3.45 4.94 -9.03
CA LEU A 119 -3.31 3.59 -8.49
C LEU A 119 -1.86 3.38 -8.03
N ASP A 120 -1.70 2.97 -6.77
CA ASP A 120 -0.40 2.55 -6.24
C ASP A 120 -0.18 1.08 -6.65
N ILE A 121 0.67 0.86 -7.66
CA ILE A 121 0.99 -0.47 -8.17
C ILE A 121 2.20 -0.98 -7.39
N PRO A 122 2.10 -2.12 -6.70
CA PRO A 122 3.23 -2.71 -5.99
C PRO A 122 4.34 -3.15 -6.95
N ASP A 123 5.59 -3.06 -6.53
CA ASP A 123 6.75 -3.41 -7.36
C ASP A 123 6.68 -4.86 -7.91
N PHE A 124 6.15 -5.80 -7.11
CA PHE A 124 5.98 -7.18 -7.55
C PHE A 124 4.91 -7.35 -8.64
N ALA A 125 3.98 -6.40 -8.75
CA ALA A 125 2.94 -6.41 -9.78
C ALA A 125 3.43 -5.75 -11.10
N ILE A 126 4.58 -5.11 -11.09
CA ILE A 126 5.23 -4.63 -12.31
C ILE A 126 6.07 -5.80 -12.83
N LYS A 127 5.65 -6.41 -13.93
CA LYS A 127 6.49 -7.39 -14.62
C LYS A 127 7.74 -6.66 -15.11
N ASN A 128 8.77 -6.64 -14.28
CA ASN A 128 10.10 -6.30 -14.74
C ASN A 128 10.46 -7.28 -15.85
N ALA A 129 11.20 -6.78 -16.84
CA ALA A 129 11.76 -7.60 -17.91
C ALA A 129 12.22 -8.94 -17.34
N GLU A 130 11.94 -10.04 -18.07
CA GLU A 130 12.29 -11.41 -17.72
C GLU A 130 13.61 -11.42 -16.97
N ALA A 131 13.61 -12.00 -15.77
CA ALA A 131 14.83 -12.19 -15.02
C ALA A 131 15.80 -12.92 -15.96
N GLN A 132 16.85 -12.23 -16.39
CA GLN A 132 17.93 -12.91 -17.13
C GLN A 132 18.57 -13.85 -16.12
N GLU A 133 18.49 -15.15 -16.39
CA GLU A 133 19.33 -16.10 -15.69
C GLU A 133 20.78 -15.62 -15.87
N ASP A 134 21.53 -15.55 -14.75
CA ASP A 134 22.93 -15.24 -14.87
C ASP A 134 23.64 -16.39 -15.60
N ASP A 135 24.56 -16.06 -16.49
CA ASP A 135 25.38 -17.04 -17.23
C ASP A 135 26.50 -17.64 -16.34
N PHE A 136 26.31 -17.63 -15.00
CA PHE A 136 27.29 -18.12 -14.07
C PHE A 136 27.24 -19.65 -13.95
N ASP A 137 28.11 -20.33 -14.70
CA ASP A 137 28.35 -21.75 -14.54
C ASP A 137 29.28 -22.02 -13.36
N VAL A 138 28.73 -22.65 -12.33
CA VAL A 138 29.55 -23.15 -11.20
C VAL A 138 30.50 -24.23 -11.73
N PRO A 139 31.83 -24.05 -11.63
CA PRO A 139 32.77 -25.07 -12.06
C PRO A 139 32.51 -26.44 -11.41
N LEU A 140 32.52 -27.50 -12.19
CA LEU A 140 32.23 -28.88 -11.72
C LEU A 140 33.11 -29.38 -10.54
N GLY A 141 34.20 -28.70 -10.24
CA GLY A 141 35.11 -28.96 -9.11
C GLY A 141 34.89 -28.09 -7.89
N GLY A 142 33.86 -27.20 -7.93
CA GLY A 142 33.70 -26.14 -6.93
C GLY A 142 34.62 -24.95 -7.21
N ILE A 143 34.42 -23.86 -6.48
CA ILE A 143 35.29 -22.69 -6.52
C ILE A 143 36.34 -22.84 -5.40
N GLU A 144 37.64 -22.86 -5.75
CA GLU A 144 38.65 -22.74 -4.73
C GLU A 144 38.56 -21.36 -4.06
N THR A 145 38.41 -21.36 -2.76
CA THR A 145 38.28 -20.13 -1.98
C THR A 145 39.09 -20.23 -0.69
N ASP A 146 39.59 -19.12 -0.24
CA ASP A 146 40.26 -18.96 1.06
C ASP A 146 39.30 -18.51 2.17
N ILE A 147 37.99 -18.37 1.84
CA ILE A 147 36.95 -17.99 2.79
C ILE A 147 36.77 -19.09 3.84
N VAL A 148 36.84 -18.70 5.11
CA VAL A 148 36.67 -19.60 6.24
C VAL A 148 35.51 -19.19 7.12
N LEU A 149 35.01 -20.12 7.94
CA LEU A 149 33.92 -19.85 8.89
C LEU A 149 34.36 -18.75 9.89
N GLY A 150 33.55 -17.70 9.95
CA GLY A 150 33.79 -16.54 10.80
C GLY A 150 34.27 -15.31 10.05
N ASP A 151 34.59 -15.42 8.77
CA ASP A 151 35.00 -14.27 7.94
C ASP A 151 33.83 -13.30 7.76
N ILE A 152 34.14 -12.01 7.78
CA ILE A 152 33.22 -10.91 7.55
C ILE A 152 33.69 -10.08 6.37
N PHE A 153 32.80 -9.87 5.43
CA PHE A 153 33.03 -9.05 4.24
C PHE A 153 32.23 -7.77 4.35
N GLU A 154 32.86 -6.64 4.12
CA GLU A 154 32.22 -5.34 4.00
C GLU A 154 31.95 -5.04 2.52
N ILE A 155 30.67 -4.87 2.17
CA ILE A 155 30.20 -4.59 0.81
C ILE A 155 29.46 -3.25 0.84
N GLY A 156 30.21 -2.16 0.67
CA GLY A 156 29.68 -0.81 0.88
C GLY A 156 29.27 -0.62 2.35
N GLN A 157 28.00 -0.38 2.61
CA GLN A 157 27.44 -0.25 3.97
C GLN A 157 26.90 -1.59 4.54
N HIS A 158 26.99 -2.68 3.79
CA HIS A 158 26.47 -3.98 4.18
C HIS A 158 27.58 -4.89 4.70
N LYS A 159 27.24 -5.83 5.58
CA LYS A 159 28.13 -6.84 6.08
C LYS A 159 27.61 -8.23 5.73
N LEU A 160 28.50 -9.08 5.23
CA LEU A 160 28.23 -10.48 4.98
C LEU A 160 29.15 -11.33 5.86
N LEU A 161 28.60 -12.25 6.64
CA LEU A 161 29.36 -13.17 7.48
C LEU A 161 29.23 -14.59 6.94
N CYS A 162 30.36 -15.26 6.75
CA CYS A 162 30.43 -16.68 6.47
C CYS A 162 30.28 -17.47 7.80
N GLY A 163 29.06 -17.96 8.08
CA GLY A 163 28.82 -18.65 9.34
C GLY A 163 27.36 -19.10 9.53
N SER A 164 27.13 -19.87 10.59
CA SER A 164 25.77 -20.32 10.90
C SER A 164 24.94 -19.21 11.56
N SER A 165 23.75 -18.98 11.04
CA SER A 165 22.77 -18.05 11.61
C SER A 165 22.19 -18.51 12.96
N THR A 166 22.41 -19.78 13.35
CA THR A 166 21.98 -20.31 14.63
C THR A 166 22.95 -20.03 15.78
N GLN A 167 24.15 -19.52 15.47
CA GLN A 167 25.17 -19.19 16.47
C GLN A 167 25.07 -17.75 16.90
N THR A 168 24.76 -17.50 18.17
CA THR A 168 24.58 -16.16 18.75
C THR A 168 25.82 -15.28 18.58
N ASP A 169 27.02 -15.86 18.68
CA ASP A 169 28.28 -15.11 18.53
C ASP A 169 28.43 -14.46 17.17
N ASN A 170 27.88 -15.08 16.11
CA ASN A 170 27.91 -14.53 14.76
C ASN A 170 27.05 -13.26 14.64
N TRP A 171 25.94 -13.21 15.34
CA TRP A 171 25.11 -12.01 15.41
C TRP A 171 25.82 -10.86 16.09
N GLY A 172 26.53 -11.16 17.21
CA GLY A 172 27.35 -10.16 17.88
C GLY A 172 28.46 -9.58 17.02
N LYS A 173 29.06 -10.39 16.14
CA LYS A 173 30.09 -9.94 15.20
C LYS A 173 29.53 -9.00 14.11
N ILE A 174 28.33 -9.27 13.61
CA ILE A 174 27.70 -8.44 12.57
C ILE A 174 27.18 -7.11 13.14
N PHE A 175 26.43 -7.18 14.22
CA PHE A 175 25.71 -6.02 14.77
C PHE A 175 26.49 -5.26 15.83
N GLY A 176 27.43 -5.91 16.53
CA GLY A 176 28.08 -5.28 17.66
C GLY A 176 27.07 -4.93 18.76
N SER A 177 26.84 -3.64 18.96
CA SER A 177 25.83 -3.09 19.89
C SER A 177 24.57 -2.58 19.21
N GLU A 178 24.50 -2.66 17.90
CA GLU A 178 23.35 -2.21 17.12
C GLU A 178 22.22 -3.27 17.15
N LEU A 179 20.97 -2.82 16.96
CA LEU A 179 19.81 -3.69 16.87
C LEU A 179 19.29 -3.70 15.43
N ALA A 180 18.74 -4.82 15.01
CA ALA A 180 18.07 -4.92 13.72
C ALA A 180 16.63 -4.37 13.85
N ASP A 181 16.23 -3.52 12.93
CA ASP A 181 14.85 -3.03 12.81
C ASP A 181 13.92 -4.09 12.18
N LEU A 182 14.49 -4.97 11.35
CA LEU A 182 13.76 -6.02 10.66
C LEU A 182 14.65 -7.24 10.50
N VAL A 183 14.09 -8.43 10.68
CA VAL A 183 14.74 -9.71 10.37
C VAL A 183 13.94 -10.41 9.28
N VAL A 184 14.61 -10.75 8.16
CA VAL A 184 14.05 -11.58 7.10
C VAL A 184 14.82 -12.88 7.07
N THR A 185 14.13 -14.01 7.22
CA THR A 185 14.77 -15.34 7.26
C THR A 185 13.86 -16.38 6.61
N ASP A 186 14.50 -17.36 5.96
CA ASP A 186 13.83 -18.57 5.45
C ASP A 186 14.43 -19.78 6.18
N PRO A 187 13.92 -20.11 7.38
CA PRO A 187 14.44 -21.22 8.15
C PRO A 187 14.07 -22.55 7.47
N PRO A 188 14.95 -23.56 7.52
CA PRO A 188 14.64 -24.88 6.99
C PRO A 188 13.37 -25.43 7.68
N TYR A 189 12.39 -25.78 6.86
CA TYR A 189 11.18 -26.47 7.34
C TYR A 189 11.61 -27.82 7.89
N ASN A 190 11.40 -28.12 9.15
CA ASN A 190 11.77 -29.36 9.82
C ASN A 190 10.95 -30.58 9.26
N VAL A 191 11.01 -30.76 7.94
CA VAL A 191 10.40 -31.84 7.17
C VAL A 191 11.50 -32.54 6.38
N ALA A 192 11.51 -33.86 6.40
CA ALA A 192 12.39 -34.64 5.54
C ALA A 192 12.03 -34.40 4.07
N TYR A 193 12.65 -33.37 3.44
CA TYR A 193 12.41 -33.05 2.05
C TYR A 193 13.24 -33.98 1.15
N THR A 194 12.56 -34.92 0.48
CA THR A 194 13.13 -35.80 -0.52
C THR A 194 13.05 -35.17 -1.93
N GLY A 195 13.40 -33.92 -2.05
CA GLY A 195 13.40 -33.21 -3.34
C GLY A 195 14.61 -33.54 -4.21
N LYS A 196 14.52 -33.17 -5.48
CA LYS A 196 15.57 -33.41 -6.51
C LYS A 196 16.80 -32.49 -6.38
N THR A 197 16.87 -31.63 -5.40
CA THR A 197 18.01 -30.76 -5.14
C THR A 197 19.05 -31.52 -4.28
N LYS A 198 20.33 -31.29 -4.56
CA LYS A 198 21.46 -31.95 -3.89
C LYS A 198 21.61 -31.59 -2.40
N ASP A 199 20.80 -30.71 -1.89
CA ASP A 199 20.79 -30.28 -0.49
C ASP A 199 19.86 -31.22 0.30
N ALA A 200 20.39 -32.38 0.67
CA ALA A 200 19.82 -33.17 1.74
C ALA A 200 20.07 -32.40 3.06
N LEU A 201 19.10 -31.59 3.46
CA LEU A 201 19.08 -30.99 4.79
C LEU A 201 18.84 -32.12 5.81
N THR A 202 19.89 -32.56 6.47
CA THR A 202 19.85 -33.43 7.64
C THR A 202 19.54 -32.62 8.90
#